data_65c2a0dfe8046b102cb83f9164f26ecb
#
_entry.id   65c2a0dfe8046b102cb83f9164f26ecb
#
_cell.length_a   1.000
_cell.length_b   1.000
_cell.length_c   1.000
_cell.angle_alpha   90.00
_cell.angle_beta   90.00
_cell.angle_gamma   90.00
#
_symmetry.space_group_name_H-M   'P 1'
#
loop_
_entity.id
_entity.type
_entity.pdbx_description
1 polymer ?
#
loop_
_entity_poly.entity_id
_entity_poly.type
_entity_poly.pdbx_seq_one_letter_code
_entity_poly.pdbx_strand_id
1 'polypeptide(L)'
;DTGKYEVLQAIYGGSNSTFVEYDDIPKNLINACIAIEDKRFEDHQGVDWVTTLKACVKMFLGRGEAGGSTITQQLVKNITGRDEVTVRRKLVEIFSALELEKKYTKKQIMELYLNVIALGENCEGVESASQVYFGKSVSELDLAECAALIGITNNPSIYDPYINADKNKERQVIILDQMLEQKYITQEQHDTAVA
;
A
#
# COMPACT_ATOMS: atom_id res chain seq x y z
N ASP A 1 0.48 -32.61 1.40
CA ASP A 1 0.19 -31.20 1.71
C ASP A 1 0.65 -30.37 0.52
N THR A 2 -0.30 -30.01 -0.32
CA THR A 2 -0.05 -29.31 -1.60
C THR A 2 -0.16 -27.80 -1.41
N GLY A 3 0.30 -27.21 -0.35
CA GLY A 3 0.50 -25.76 -0.14
C GLY A 3 -0.35 -24.74 -0.93
N LYS A 4 -1.50 -25.15 -1.47
CA LYS A 4 -2.47 -24.25 -2.07
C LYS A 4 -3.30 -23.64 -0.97
N TYR A 5 -3.10 -22.36 -0.74
CA TYR A 5 -4.00 -21.54 0.05
C TYR A 5 -5.38 -21.56 -0.62
N GLU A 6 -6.38 -22.14 0.05
CA GLU A 6 -7.76 -21.84 -0.30
C GLU A 6 -8.02 -20.39 0.14
N VAL A 7 -8.15 -19.52 -0.85
CA VAL A 7 -8.55 -18.14 -0.62
C VAL A 7 -9.91 -18.16 0.08
N LEU A 8 -10.00 -17.56 1.26
CA LEU A 8 -11.24 -17.33 1.99
C LEU A 8 -12.12 -16.32 1.21
N GLN A 9 -12.63 -16.72 0.08
CA GLN A 9 -13.47 -15.94 -0.83
C GLN A 9 -14.85 -15.60 -0.24
N ALA A 10 -15.13 -16.06 0.97
CA ALA A 10 -16.47 -16.02 1.56
C ALA A 10 -16.74 -14.91 2.58
N ILE A 11 -15.80 -14.01 2.89
CA ILE A 11 -15.97 -13.09 4.02
C ILE A 11 -16.42 -11.68 3.61
N TYR A 12 -16.29 -11.29 2.35
CA TYR A 12 -16.62 -9.92 1.90
C TYR A 12 -17.80 -9.92 0.93
N GLY A 13 -19.00 -9.80 1.50
CA GLY A 13 -20.19 -9.52 0.70
C GLY A 13 -20.15 -8.08 0.21
N GLY A 14 -19.93 -7.89 -1.11
CA GLY A 14 -20.21 -6.63 -1.80
C GLY A 14 -19.01 -5.82 -2.31
N SER A 15 -17.77 -6.15 -1.98
CA SER A 15 -16.60 -5.53 -2.62
C SER A 15 -16.21 -6.24 -3.91
N ASN A 16 -15.80 -5.48 -4.92
CA ASN A 16 -15.23 -6.02 -6.14
C ASN A 16 -13.75 -6.35 -5.85
N SER A 17 -13.45 -7.65 -5.67
CA SER A 17 -12.10 -8.12 -5.34
C SER A 17 -11.70 -9.26 -6.26
N THR A 18 -10.58 -9.09 -6.94
CA THR A 18 -9.93 -10.13 -7.77
C THR A 18 -8.52 -10.31 -7.26
N PHE A 19 -8.18 -11.54 -6.84
CA PHE A 19 -6.84 -11.85 -6.35
C PHE A 19 -5.84 -11.89 -7.49
N VAL A 20 -4.66 -11.33 -7.26
CA VAL A 20 -3.51 -11.37 -8.18
C VAL A 20 -2.30 -11.94 -7.44
N GLU A 21 -1.60 -12.89 -8.07
CA GLU A 21 -0.36 -13.45 -7.52
C GLU A 21 0.78 -12.43 -7.59
N TYR A 22 1.73 -12.49 -6.67
CA TYR A 22 2.82 -11.53 -6.57
C TYR A 22 3.61 -11.38 -7.88
N ASP A 23 3.85 -12.48 -8.59
CA ASP A 23 4.66 -12.49 -9.79
C ASP A 23 3.96 -11.83 -11.01
N ASP A 24 2.64 -11.63 -10.91
CA ASP A 24 1.84 -10.90 -11.88
C ASP A 24 1.71 -9.41 -11.54
N ILE A 25 2.15 -8.98 -10.34
CA ILE A 25 2.14 -7.57 -9.95
C ILE A 25 3.38 -6.85 -10.49
N PRO A 26 3.24 -5.73 -11.23
CA PRO A 26 4.38 -5.00 -11.75
C PRO A 26 5.34 -4.56 -10.66
N LYS A 27 6.64 -4.75 -10.90
CA LYS A 27 7.68 -4.30 -9.98
C LYS A 27 7.59 -2.80 -9.66
N ASN A 28 7.16 -1.99 -10.63
CA ASN A 28 6.95 -0.56 -10.44
C ASN A 28 5.86 -0.27 -9.40
N LEU A 29 4.79 -1.06 -9.35
CA LEU A 29 3.71 -0.91 -8.38
C LEU A 29 4.18 -1.29 -6.98
N ILE A 30 4.91 -2.39 -6.84
CA ILE A 30 5.54 -2.81 -5.58
C ILE A 30 6.50 -1.74 -5.09
N ASN A 31 7.39 -1.23 -5.94
CA ASN A 31 8.35 -0.20 -5.61
C ASN A 31 7.66 1.13 -5.24
N ALA A 32 6.60 1.52 -5.93
CA ALA A 32 5.81 2.71 -5.60
C ALA A 32 5.20 2.59 -4.19
N CYS A 33 4.64 1.42 -3.88
CA CYS A 33 4.10 1.12 -2.56
C CYS A 33 5.17 1.24 -1.46
N ILE A 34 6.31 0.56 -1.62
CA ILE A 34 7.43 0.62 -0.68
C ILE A 34 7.94 2.07 -0.53
N ALA A 35 8.11 2.77 -1.65
CA ALA A 35 8.68 4.11 -1.66
C ALA A 35 7.85 5.12 -0.86
N ILE A 36 6.53 5.01 -0.86
CA ILE A 36 5.66 5.98 -0.21
C ILE A 36 5.15 5.54 1.17
N GLU A 37 4.87 4.23 1.35
CA GLU A 37 4.25 3.72 2.57
C GLU A 37 5.29 3.24 3.59
N ASP A 38 6.37 2.60 3.13
CA ASP A 38 7.30 1.92 4.04
C ASP A 38 8.70 1.77 3.42
N LYS A 39 9.47 2.84 3.39
CA LYS A 39 10.80 2.93 2.74
C LYS A 39 11.81 1.87 3.18
N ARG A 40 11.60 1.28 4.36
CA ARG A 40 12.48 0.26 4.94
C ARG A 40 11.77 -1.08 5.13
N PHE A 41 10.78 -1.35 4.29
CA PHE A 41 9.98 -2.57 4.36
C PHE A 41 10.84 -3.83 4.42
N GLU A 42 11.91 -3.91 3.64
CA GLU A 42 12.82 -5.06 3.61
C GLU A 42 13.73 -5.17 4.85
N ASP A 43 13.90 -4.08 5.62
CA ASP A 43 14.89 -4.00 6.69
C ASP A 43 14.34 -4.31 8.08
N HIS A 44 13.02 -4.21 8.28
CA HIS A 44 12.39 -4.43 9.58
C HIS A 44 11.55 -5.71 9.62
N GLN A 45 11.16 -6.12 10.83
CA GLN A 45 10.32 -7.29 11.07
C GLN A 45 8.93 -6.86 11.59
N GLY A 46 8.13 -6.26 10.70
CA GLY A 46 6.74 -5.86 10.99
C GLY A 46 6.59 -4.47 11.58
N VAL A 47 7.58 -3.95 12.26
CA VAL A 47 7.58 -2.60 12.86
C VAL A 47 8.89 -1.88 12.56
N ASP A 48 8.79 -0.73 11.93
CA ASP A 48 9.93 0.18 11.78
C ASP A 48 10.07 1.05 13.03
N TRP A 49 10.85 0.60 14.00
CA TRP A 49 11.06 1.29 15.26
C TRP A 49 11.68 2.68 15.11
N VAL A 50 12.53 2.88 14.10
CA VAL A 50 13.19 4.18 13.84
C VAL A 50 12.16 5.19 13.31
N THR A 51 11.35 4.79 12.36
CA THR A 51 10.27 5.65 11.83
C THR A 51 9.18 5.87 12.88
N THR A 52 8.80 4.84 13.61
CA THR A 52 7.83 4.95 14.71
C THR A 52 8.29 5.93 15.77
N LEU A 53 9.56 5.85 16.21
CA LEU A 53 10.11 6.78 17.19
C LEU A 53 10.16 8.22 16.66
N LYS A 54 10.60 8.41 15.42
CA LYS A 54 10.59 9.74 14.76
C LYS A 54 9.17 10.33 14.69
N ALA A 55 8.18 9.49 14.37
CA ALA A 55 6.78 9.89 14.33
C ALA A 55 6.26 10.31 15.71
N CYS A 56 6.58 9.53 16.77
CA CYS A 56 6.22 9.88 18.14
C CYS A 56 6.84 11.23 18.57
N VAL A 57 8.12 11.45 18.26
CA VAL A 57 8.81 12.72 18.57
C VAL A 57 8.16 13.89 17.84
N LYS A 58 7.84 13.76 16.54
CA LYS A 58 7.14 14.81 15.78
C LYS A 58 5.78 15.14 16.37
N MET A 59 5.01 14.12 16.74
CA MET A 59 3.69 14.31 17.38
C MET A 59 3.83 15.03 18.71
N PHE A 60 4.82 14.68 19.53
CA PHE A 60 5.07 15.33 20.83
C PHE A 60 5.49 16.79 20.68
N LEU A 61 6.15 17.13 19.58
CA LEU A 61 6.55 18.51 19.23
C LEU A 61 5.43 19.31 18.51
N GLY A 62 4.23 18.74 18.36
CA GLY A 62 3.11 19.40 17.66
C GLY A 62 3.34 19.61 16.16
N ARG A 63 4.25 18.85 15.55
CA ARG A 63 4.65 18.98 14.13
C ARG A 63 4.04 17.88 13.28
N GLY A 64 2.71 17.97 13.02
CA GLY A 64 2.05 17.23 11.95
C GLY A 64 1.67 15.78 12.24
N GLU A 65 0.90 15.20 11.34
CA GLU A 65 0.46 13.81 11.37
C GLU A 65 1.64 12.87 11.13
N ALA A 66 1.77 11.88 11.99
CA ALA A 66 2.86 10.92 11.93
C ALA A 66 2.45 9.73 11.06
N GLY A 67 2.77 9.75 9.77
CA GLY A 67 2.83 8.53 8.96
C GLY A 67 3.99 7.67 9.47
N GLY A 68 3.69 6.61 10.20
CA GLY A 68 4.69 5.76 10.83
C GLY A 68 4.28 4.30 10.94
N SER A 69 3.15 3.92 10.33
CA SER A 69 2.73 2.52 10.24
C SER A 69 3.39 1.84 9.06
N THR A 70 3.91 0.64 9.26
CA THR A 70 4.49 -0.19 8.21
C THR A 70 3.40 -0.83 7.34
N ILE A 71 3.79 -1.33 6.16
CA ILE A 71 2.90 -2.12 5.28
C ILE A 71 2.32 -3.31 6.06
N THR A 72 3.11 -4.00 6.87
CA THR A 72 2.65 -5.13 7.68
C THR A 72 1.60 -4.71 8.72
N GLN A 73 1.77 -3.55 9.36
CA GLN A 73 0.78 -3.00 10.29
C GLN A 73 -0.51 -2.59 9.57
N GLN A 74 -0.40 -2.01 8.37
CA GLN A 74 -1.57 -1.66 7.55
C GLN A 74 -2.31 -2.91 7.08
N LEU A 75 -1.59 -3.98 6.70
CA LEU A 75 -2.18 -5.28 6.36
C LEU A 75 -3.02 -5.83 7.53
N VAL A 76 -2.45 -5.84 8.74
CA VAL A 76 -3.18 -6.26 9.95
C VAL A 76 -4.43 -5.43 10.17
N LYS A 77 -4.34 -4.11 10.02
CA LYS A 77 -5.49 -3.20 10.13
C LYS A 77 -6.58 -3.55 9.12
N ASN A 78 -6.22 -3.70 7.85
CA ASN A 78 -7.17 -3.99 6.77
C ASN A 78 -7.89 -5.33 6.98
N ILE A 79 -7.15 -6.40 7.34
CA ILE A 79 -7.73 -7.73 7.59
C ILE A 79 -8.65 -7.73 8.82
N THR A 80 -8.31 -6.97 9.87
CA THR A 80 -9.09 -7.01 11.12
C THR A 80 -10.29 -6.06 11.14
N GLY A 81 -10.38 -5.13 10.19
CA GLY A 81 -11.46 -4.13 10.08
C GLY A 81 -11.57 -3.21 11.30
N ARG A 82 -10.51 -3.08 12.11
CA ARG A 82 -10.54 -2.32 13.35
C ARG A 82 -10.10 -0.88 13.10
N ASP A 83 -11.06 0.03 12.99
CA ASP A 83 -10.81 1.47 12.75
C ASP A 83 -10.75 2.32 14.02
N GLU A 84 -10.95 1.73 15.21
CA GLU A 84 -10.92 2.47 16.46
C GLU A 84 -9.56 3.16 16.69
N VAL A 85 -9.57 4.45 16.99
CA VAL A 85 -8.35 5.22 17.31
C VAL A 85 -8.03 5.08 18.79
N THR A 86 -7.50 3.91 19.20
CA THR A 86 -7.13 3.63 20.60
C THR A 86 -5.69 3.13 20.70
N VAL A 87 -5.05 3.44 21.84
CA VAL A 87 -3.70 2.92 22.15
C VAL A 87 -3.72 1.37 22.20
N ARG A 88 -4.78 0.79 22.75
CA ARG A 88 -4.95 -0.66 22.82
C ARG A 88 -4.95 -1.30 21.43
N ARG A 89 -5.71 -0.74 20.50
CA ARG A 89 -5.72 -1.20 19.11
C ARG A 89 -4.31 -1.14 18.50
N LYS A 90 -3.59 -0.01 18.67
CA LYS A 90 -2.24 0.14 18.11
C LYS A 90 -1.25 -0.87 18.69
N LEU A 91 -1.36 -1.22 19.97
CA LEU A 91 -0.54 -2.27 20.56
C LEU A 91 -0.86 -3.64 19.94
N VAL A 92 -2.15 -3.98 19.80
CA VAL A 92 -2.56 -5.25 19.14
C VAL A 92 -2.03 -5.30 17.71
N GLU A 93 -2.17 -4.22 16.94
CA GLU A 93 -1.64 -4.09 15.57
C GLU A 93 -0.13 -4.36 15.52
N ILE A 94 0.65 -3.74 16.42
CA ILE A 94 2.09 -3.93 16.52
C ILE A 94 2.44 -5.40 16.80
N PHE A 95 1.83 -6.01 17.83
CA PHE A 95 2.11 -7.41 18.15
C PHE A 95 1.68 -8.36 17.04
N SER A 96 0.55 -8.11 16.40
CA SER A 96 0.08 -8.91 15.27
C SER A 96 1.01 -8.78 14.06
N ALA A 97 1.55 -7.59 13.78
CA ALA A 97 2.52 -7.38 12.70
C ALA A 97 3.82 -8.15 12.95
N LEU A 98 4.33 -8.13 14.19
CA LEU A 98 5.51 -8.91 14.58
C LEU A 98 5.28 -10.43 14.43
N GLU A 99 4.10 -10.92 14.79
CA GLU A 99 3.76 -12.34 14.63
C GLU A 99 3.56 -12.74 13.16
N LEU A 100 3.02 -11.82 12.34
CA LEU A 100 2.84 -12.05 10.90
C LEU A 100 4.19 -12.25 10.21
N GLU A 101 5.15 -11.39 10.48
CA GLU A 101 6.51 -11.44 9.90
C GLU A 101 7.34 -12.67 10.32
N LYS A 102 6.94 -13.35 11.40
CA LYS A 102 7.53 -14.65 11.77
C LYS A 102 7.02 -15.79 10.89
N LYS A 103 5.83 -15.64 10.30
CA LYS A 103 5.12 -16.69 9.59
C LYS A 103 5.16 -16.52 8.08
N TYR A 104 5.24 -15.29 7.60
CA TYR A 104 5.16 -14.94 6.19
C TYR A 104 6.39 -14.17 5.74
N THR A 105 6.84 -14.43 4.53
CA THR A 105 7.92 -13.68 3.88
C THR A 105 7.43 -12.28 3.46
N LYS A 106 8.37 -11.36 3.24
CA LYS A 106 8.07 -10.02 2.70
C LYS A 106 7.26 -10.07 1.41
N LYS A 107 7.60 -11.01 0.51
CA LYS A 107 6.86 -11.26 -0.73
C LYS A 107 5.39 -11.58 -0.45
N GLN A 108 5.12 -12.51 0.46
CA GLN A 108 3.76 -12.91 0.82
C GLN A 108 2.99 -11.79 1.53
N ILE A 109 3.66 -11.01 2.38
CA ILE A 109 3.04 -9.85 3.06
C ILE A 109 2.66 -8.78 2.05
N MET A 110 3.53 -8.47 1.09
CA MET A 110 3.24 -7.51 0.03
C MET A 110 2.10 -7.99 -0.87
N GLU A 111 2.09 -9.26 -1.26
CA GLU A 111 1.02 -9.87 -2.03
C GLU A 111 -0.33 -9.72 -1.32
N LEU A 112 -0.39 -10.13 -0.06
CA LEU A 112 -1.60 -10.00 0.74
C LEU A 112 -2.04 -8.54 0.88
N TYR A 113 -1.10 -7.63 1.15
CA TYR A 113 -1.39 -6.22 1.30
C TYR A 113 -2.02 -5.63 0.04
N LEU A 114 -1.39 -5.84 -1.12
CA LEU A 114 -1.87 -5.31 -2.39
C LEU A 114 -3.21 -5.93 -2.84
N ASN A 115 -3.57 -7.09 -2.32
CA ASN A 115 -4.85 -7.73 -2.60
C ASN A 115 -6.00 -7.30 -1.66
N VAL A 116 -5.70 -6.64 -0.51
CA VAL A 116 -6.73 -6.26 0.47
C VAL A 116 -6.85 -4.76 0.73
N ILE A 117 -6.00 -3.93 0.11
CA ILE A 117 -6.10 -2.48 0.29
C ILE A 117 -7.35 -1.92 -0.38
N ALA A 118 -8.03 -1.00 0.32
CA ALA A 118 -9.15 -0.27 -0.25
C ALA A 118 -8.65 0.86 -1.16
N LEU A 119 -9.15 0.90 -2.39
CA LEU A 119 -8.71 1.82 -3.44
C LEU A 119 -9.85 2.69 -4.01
N GLY A 120 -10.91 2.89 -3.24
CA GLY A 120 -12.08 3.64 -3.72
C GLY A 120 -13.01 2.81 -4.61
N GLU A 121 -14.10 3.40 -5.10
CA GLU A 121 -15.06 2.78 -6.02
C GLU A 121 -15.46 1.34 -5.66
N ASN A 122 -15.53 1.05 -4.36
CA ASN A 122 -15.82 -0.31 -3.84
C ASN A 122 -14.76 -1.36 -4.25
N CYS A 123 -13.56 -0.94 -4.65
CA CYS A 123 -12.48 -1.84 -5.04
C CYS A 123 -11.63 -2.21 -3.84
N GLU A 124 -11.45 -3.52 -3.65
CA GLU A 124 -10.44 -4.09 -2.78
C GLU A 124 -9.38 -4.80 -3.63
N GLY A 125 -8.10 -4.41 -3.41
CA GLY A 125 -6.96 -4.93 -4.14
C GLY A 125 -6.70 -4.25 -5.48
N VAL A 126 -5.44 -4.37 -5.88
CA VAL A 126 -4.89 -3.63 -7.04
C VAL A 126 -5.41 -4.10 -8.39
N GLU A 127 -5.77 -5.40 -8.53
CA GLU A 127 -6.31 -5.90 -9.80
C GLU A 127 -7.70 -5.30 -10.06
N SER A 128 -8.60 -5.34 -9.07
CA SER A 128 -9.93 -4.77 -9.20
C SER A 128 -9.88 -3.27 -9.47
N ALA A 129 -9.00 -2.55 -8.77
CA ALA A 129 -8.83 -1.13 -8.98
C ALA A 129 -8.22 -0.81 -10.36
N SER A 130 -7.26 -1.62 -10.84
CA SER A 130 -6.69 -1.48 -12.20
C SER A 130 -7.78 -1.61 -13.28
N GLN A 131 -8.65 -2.61 -13.15
CA GLN A 131 -9.77 -2.79 -14.07
C GLN A 131 -10.73 -1.60 -14.06
N VAL A 132 -11.05 -1.07 -12.88
CA VAL A 132 -11.99 0.07 -12.75
C VAL A 132 -11.38 1.36 -13.28
N TYR A 133 -10.18 1.72 -12.88
CA TYR A 133 -9.59 3.01 -13.22
C TYR A 133 -8.92 3.06 -14.60
N PHE A 134 -8.35 1.93 -15.06
CA PHE A 134 -7.57 1.88 -16.29
C PHE A 134 -8.12 0.90 -17.35
N GLY A 135 -9.10 0.07 -16.99
CA GLY A 135 -9.73 -0.88 -17.94
C GLY A 135 -8.81 -2.01 -18.40
N LYS A 136 -7.77 -2.35 -17.62
CA LYS A 136 -6.78 -3.39 -17.94
C LYS A 136 -6.26 -4.08 -16.69
N SER A 137 -5.61 -5.24 -16.87
CA SER A 137 -4.98 -5.97 -15.77
C SER A 137 -3.88 -5.15 -15.12
N VAL A 138 -3.68 -5.34 -13.82
CA VAL A 138 -2.60 -4.71 -13.06
C VAL A 138 -1.23 -5.01 -13.67
N SER A 139 -1.03 -6.17 -14.28
CA SER A 139 0.20 -6.57 -14.95
C SER A 139 0.57 -5.71 -16.17
N GLU A 140 -0.41 -4.99 -16.74
CA GLU A 140 -0.25 -4.13 -17.91
C GLU A 140 -0.06 -2.65 -17.55
N LEU A 141 -0.07 -2.31 -16.26
CA LEU A 141 0.11 -0.92 -15.81
C LEU A 141 1.52 -0.41 -16.10
N ASP A 142 1.59 0.79 -16.64
CA ASP A 142 2.85 1.51 -16.76
C ASP A 142 3.28 2.17 -15.44
N LEU A 143 4.42 2.85 -15.44
CA LEU A 143 4.99 3.48 -14.25
C LEU A 143 4.07 4.58 -13.69
N ALA A 144 3.50 5.40 -14.57
CA ALA A 144 2.64 6.53 -14.17
C ALA A 144 1.34 6.01 -13.56
N GLU A 145 0.73 4.99 -14.16
CA GLU A 145 -0.48 4.34 -13.67
C GLU A 145 -0.25 3.61 -12.34
N CYS A 146 0.89 2.92 -12.19
CA CYS A 146 1.29 2.31 -10.91
C CYS A 146 1.35 3.35 -9.79
N ALA A 147 1.99 4.50 -10.03
CA ALA A 147 2.09 5.57 -9.05
C ALA A 147 0.73 6.21 -8.76
N ALA A 148 -0.11 6.42 -9.78
CA ALA A 148 -1.47 6.94 -9.61
C ALA A 148 -2.34 6.03 -8.77
N LEU A 149 -2.30 4.71 -9.02
CA LEU A 149 -3.06 3.70 -8.29
C LEU A 149 -2.65 3.67 -6.81
N ILE A 150 -1.35 3.62 -6.52
CA ILE A 150 -0.85 3.67 -5.15
C ILE A 150 -1.17 5.02 -4.47
N GLY A 151 -1.29 6.10 -5.23
CA GLY A 151 -1.71 7.40 -4.70
C GLY A 151 -3.04 7.38 -3.96
N ILE A 152 -3.96 6.52 -4.36
CA ILE A 152 -5.31 6.38 -3.78
C ILE A 152 -5.26 5.83 -2.35
N THR A 153 -4.28 5.00 -2.00
CA THR A 153 -4.18 4.31 -0.70
C THR A 153 -4.19 5.25 0.48
N ASN A 154 -3.63 6.44 0.34
CA ASN A 154 -3.51 7.41 1.42
C ASN A 154 -4.88 7.91 1.91
N ASN A 155 -5.77 8.26 0.99
CA ASN A 155 -7.15 8.65 1.26
C ASN A 155 -7.98 8.55 -0.03
N PRO A 156 -8.72 7.45 -0.23
CA PRO A 156 -9.53 7.27 -1.43
C PRO A 156 -10.50 8.42 -1.71
N SER A 157 -11.11 9.00 -0.67
CA SER A 157 -12.05 10.12 -0.83
C SER A 157 -11.41 11.41 -1.38
N ILE A 158 -10.08 11.54 -1.25
CA ILE A 158 -9.33 12.72 -1.72
C ILE A 158 -8.62 12.42 -3.05
N TYR A 159 -8.05 11.22 -3.18
CA TYR A 159 -7.15 10.87 -4.27
C TYR A 159 -7.79 9.95 -5.33
N ASP A 160 -9.08 9.70 -5.25
CA ASP A 160 -9.82 9.00 -6.30
C ASP A 160 -9.78 9.82 -7.60
N PRO A 161 -9.22 9.29 -8.71
CA PRO A 161 -9.06 10.04 -9.96
C PRO A 161 -10.39 10.38 -10.63
N TYR A 162 -11.48 9.65 -10.38
CA TYR A 162 -12.82 9.99 -10.88
C TYR A 162 -13.41 11.21 -10.19
N ILE A 163 -13.00 11.47 -8.94
CA ILE A 163 -13.49 12.58 -8.13
C ILE A 163 -12.54 13.78 -8.21
N ASN A 164 -11.23 13.53 -8.10
CA ASN A 164 -10.19 14.56 -7.99
C ASN A 164 -8.93 14.20 -8.79
N ALA A 165 -9.03 14.19 -10.12
CA ALA A 165 -7.91 13.85 -11.01
C ALA A 165 -6.64 14.67 -10.71
N ASP A 166 -6.79 15.98 -10.47
CA ASP A 166 -5.66 16.87 -10.16
C ASP A 166 -4.97 16.47 -8.85
N LYS A 167 -5.73 16.11 -7.82
CA LYS A 167 -5.17 15.65 -6.54
C LYS A 167 -4.47 14.30 -6.67
N ASN A 168 -5.03 13.40 -7.46
CA ASN A 168 -4.38 12.14 -7.78
C ASN A 168 -3.06 12.39 -8.52
N LYS A 169 -3.04 13.28 -9.53
CA LYS A 169 -1.81 13.65 -10.26
C LYS A 169 -0.76 14.29 -9.35
N GLU A 170 -1.15 15.20 -8.45
CA GLU A 170 -0.23 15.77 -7.45
C GLU A 170 0.39 14.65 -6.58
N ARG A 171 -0.41 13.69 -6.15
CA ARG A 171 0.04 12.57 -5.33
C ARG A 171 0.92 11.59 -6.11
N GLN A 172 0.58 11.32 -7.38
CA GLN A 172 1.39 10.53 -8.31
C GLN A 172 2.81 11.09 -8.43
N VAL A 173 2.94 12.41 -8.65
CA VAL A 173 4.25 13.08 -8.75
C VAL A 173 5.06 12.90 -7.46
N ILE A 174 4.45 13.06 -6.29
CA ILE A 174 5.12 12.83 -5.00
C ILE A 174 5.64 11.39 -4.91
N ILE A 175 4.89 10.41 -5.38
CA ILE A 175 5.32 9.00 -5.35
C ILE A 175 6.47 8.78 -6.32
N LEU A 176 6.41 9.32 -7.53
CA LEU A 176 7.49 9.25 -8.51
C LEU A 176 8.77 9.91 -8.00
N ASP A 177 8.67 11.07 -7.34
CA ASP A 177 9.79 11.74 -6.66
C ASP A 177 10.44 10.84 -5.61
N GLN A 178 9.61 10.14 -4.80
CA GLN A 178 10.10 9.22 -3.79
C GLN A 178 10.75 7.98 -4.42
N MET A 179 10.23 7.47 -5.52
CA MET A 179 10.84 6.36 -6.26
C MET A 179 12.19 6.76 -6.85
N LEU A 180 12.31 7.98 -7.37
CA LEU A 180 13.58 8.53 -7.88
C LEU A 180 14.60 8.72 -6.75
N GLU A 181 14.21 9.37 -5.64
CA GLU A 181 15.06 9.56 -4.45
C GLU A 181 15.65 8.25 -3.94
N GLN A 182 14.82 7.19 -3.93
CA GLN A 182 15.19 5.86 -3.48
C GLN A 182 15.84 4.99 -4.58
N LYS A 183 16.06 5.53 -5.77
CA LYS A 183 16.71 4.88 -6.91
C LYS A 183 15.96 3.65 -7.46
N TYR A 184 14.66 3.61 -7.30
CA TYR A 184 13.81 2.61 -7.96
C TYR A 184 13.61 2.89 -9.45
N ILE A 185 13.69 4.16 -9.85
CA ILE A 185 13.59 4.63 -11.23
C ILE A 185 14.72 5.60 -11.56
N THR A 186 15.00 5.75 -12.87
CA THR A 186 15.94 6.75 -13.38
C THR A 186 15.25 8.12 -13.55
N GLN A 187 16.06 9.19 -13.72
CA GLN A 187 15.54 10.53 -14.03
C GLN A 187 14.70 10.52 -15.32
N GLU A 188 15.15 9.83 -16.34
CA GLU A 188 14.43 9.72 -17.62
C GLU A 188 13.06 9.06 -17.45
N GLN A 189 12.98 7.97 -16.67
CA GLN A 189 11.71 7.30 -16.34
C GLN A 189 10.78 8.21 -15.56
N HIS A 190 11.33 8.94 -14.57
CA HIS A 190 10.56 9.91 -13.79
C HIS A 190 9.98 10.99 -14.69
N ASP A 191 10.80 11.66 -15.51
CA ASP A 191 10.37 12.78 -16.36
C ASP A 191 9.31 12.33 -17.38
N THR A 192 9.46 11.12 -17.90
CA THR A 192 8.47 10.52 -18.81
C THR A 192 7.13 10.23 -18.11
N ALA A 193 7.16 9.74 -16.86
CA ALA A 193 5.94 9.40 -16.12
C ALA A 193 5.22 10.64 -15.56
N VAL A 194 5.93 11.74 -15.32
CA VAL A 194 5.36 13.01 -14.85
C VAL A 194 4.70 13.79 -15.99
N ALA A 195 5.23 13.69 -17.23
CA ALA A 195 4.71 14.39 -18.41
C ALA A 195 3.26 14.03 -18.74
#